data_db45af9f41246ba0a7c4944633fc43eb
#
_entry.id   db45af9f41246ba0a7c4944633fc43eb
#
_cell.length_a   1.000
_cell.length_b   1.000
_cell.length_c   1.000
_cell.angle_alpha   90.00
_cell.angle_beta   90.00
_cell.angle_gamma   90.00
#
_symmetry.space_group_name_H-M   'P 1'
#
loop_
_entity.id
_entity.type
_entity.pdbx_description
1 polymer ?
#
loop_
_entity_poly.entity_id
_entity_poly.type
_entity_poly.pdbx_seq_one_letter_code
_entity_poly.pdbx_strand_id
1 'polypeptide(L)'
;MIEYIQTYMVADEYRGQFELSFGPGGAWSRLFARSPGFYGATLLRNADEPRRYVVIEVWEDRTQRKAALAASQREYDDFLPSLERWIESRQELGTFTRLAEAGVRPQRKPRRR
;
A
#
# COMPACT_ATOMS: atom_id res chain seq x y z
N MET A 1 4.36 6.04 15.03
CA MET A 1 4.23 5.54 13.67
C MET A 1 3.02 4.64 13.56
N ILE A 2 2.23 4.84 12.54
CA ILE A 2 1.03 4.05 12.30
C ILE A 2 1.10 3.36 10.95
N GLU A 3 0.36 2.26 10.80
CA GLU A 3 0.19 1.55 9.55
C GLU A 3 -1.30 1.50 9.23
N TYR A 4 -1.65 1.98 8.05
CA TYR A 4 -3.01 1.95 7.54
C TYR A 4 -3.12 0.83 6.52
N ILE A 5 -4.02 -0.12 6.76
CA ILE A 5 -4.07 -1.36 6.00
C ILE A 5 -5.43 -1.52 5.35
N GLN A 6 -5.41 -1.73 4.02
CA GLN A 6 -6.59 -2.07 3.23
C GLN A 6 -6.35 -3.34 2.44
N THR A 7 -7.42 -4.08 2.20
CA THR A 7 -7.41 -5.20 1.26
C THR A 7 -8.27 -4.89 0.06
N TYR A 8 -7.89 -5.46 -1.07
CA TYR A 8 -8.62 -5.29 -2.34
C TYR A 8 -8.80 -6.64 -3.01
N MET A 9 -10.00 -6.87 -3.54
CA MET A 9 -10.21 -7.96 -4.50
C MET A 9 -10.23 -7.33 -5.88
N VAL A 10 -9.27 -7.69 -6.71
CA VAL A 10 -9.07 -7.08 -8.03
C VAL A 10 -9.59 -8.01 -9.11
N ALA A 11 -10.28 -7.47 -10.12
CA ALA A 11 -10.71 -8.24 -11.27
C ALA A 11 -9.46 -8.79 -11.99
N ASP A 12 -9.51 -10.04 -12.40
CA ASP A 12 -8.34 -10.73 -12.96
C ASP A 12 -7.73 -9.98 -14.14
N GLU A 13 -8.57 -9.43 -15.01
CA GLU A 13 -8.15 -8.68 -16.19
C GLU A 13 -7.41 -7.36 -15.87
N TYR A 14 -7.57 -6.83 -14.66
CA TYR A 14 -6.98 -5.56 -14.26
C TYR A 14 -5.83 -5.69 -13.25
N ARG A 15 -5.37 -6.91 -12.96
CA ARG A 15 -4.28 -7.11 -11.99
C ARG A 15 -3.00 -6.36 -12.37
N GLY A 16 -2.67 -6.36 -13.66
CA GLY A 16 -1.48 -5.65 -14.14
C GLY A 16 -1.55 -4.15 -13.87
N GLN A 17 -2.67 -3.52 -14.21
CA GLN A 17 -2.88 -2.09 -13.98
C GLN A 17 -2.84 -1.76 -12.49
N PHE A 18 -3.48 -2.58 -11.67
CA PHE A 18 -3.47 -2.41 -10.22
C PHE A 18 -2.05 -2.47 -9.66
N GLU A 19 -1.29 -3.50 -10.04
CA GLU A 19 0.08 -3.67 -9.55
C GLU A 19 0.99 -2.53 -10.00
N LEU A 20 0.85 -2.06 -11.23
CA LEU A 20 1.62 -0.90 -11.72
C LEU A 20 1.29 0.37 -10.92
N SER A 21 0.01 0.61 -10.63
CA SER A 21 -0.41 1.82 -9.93
C SER A 21 0.02 1.86 -8.47
N PHE A 22 -0.03 0.73 -7.79
CA PHE A 22 0.34 0.63 -6.37
C PHE A 22 1.80 0.23 -6.15
N GLY A 23 2.51 -0.10 -7.22
CA GLY A 23 3.93 -0.39 -7.16
C GLY A 23 4.80 0.87 -7.20
N PRO A 24 6.14 0.70 -7.19
CA PRO A 24 7.06 1.83 -7.21
C PRO A 24 6.84 2.72 -8.44
N GLY A 25 6.71 4.03 -8.21
CA GLY A 25 6.51 5.01 -9.29
C GLY A 25 5.13 4.99 -9.94
N GLY A 26 4.20 4.18 -9.45
CA GLY A 26 2.85 4.11 -9.98
C GLY A 26 1.99 5.31 -9.60
N ALA A 27 0.83 5.44 -10.26
CA ALA A 27 -0.05 6.59 -10.06
C ALA A 27 -0.49 6.78 -8.62
N TRP A 28 -0.87 5.69 -7.94
CA TRP A 28 -1.25 5.75 -6.52
C TRP A 28 -0.04 6.08 -5.64
N SER A 29 1.08 5.40 -5.88
CA SER A 29 2.29 5.56 -5.06
C SER A 29 2.84 6.98 -5.11
N ARG A 30 2.67 7.68 -6.23
CA ARG A 30 3.12 9.07 -6.37
C ARG A 30 2.26 10.08 -5.64
N LEU A 31 1.02 9.72 -5.29
CA LEU A 31 0.10 10.64 -4.62
C LEU A 31 0.69 11.18 -3.31
N PHE A 32 1.41 10.34 -2.58
CA PHE A 32 1.90 10.66 -1.24
C PHE A 32 3.41 10.70 -1.13
N ALA A 33 4.13 10.48 -2.23
CA ALA A 33 5.59 10.32 -2.19
C ALA A 33 6.33 11.48 -1.53
N ARG A 34 5.80 12.70 -1.61
CA ARG A 34 6.40 13.89 -1.03
C ARG A 34 5.63 14.43 0.17
N SER A 35 4.65 13.70 0.66
CA SER A 35 3.84 14.16 1.78
C SER A 35 4.63 14.06 3.08
N PRO A 36 4.60 15.09 3.94
CA PRO A 36 5.21 15.01 5.26
C PRO A 36 4.65 13.84 6.04
N GLY A 37 5.53 13.09 6.69
CA GLY A 37 5.15 11.95 7.52
C GLY A 37 4.81 10.67 6.78
N PHE A 38 4.89 10.65 5.46
CA PHE A 38 4.73 9.41 4.69
C PHE A 38 6.07 8.67 4.64
N TYR A 39 6.10 7.44 5.14
CA TYR A 39 7.32 6.61 5.16
C TYR A 39 7.34 5.54 4.09
N GLY A 40 6.26 5.36 3.38
CA GLY A 40 6.20 4.41 2.28
C GLY A 40 4.98 3.51 2.35
N ALA A 41 4.89 2.62 1.38
CA ALA A 41 3.80 1.66 1.30
C ALA A 41 4.33 0.31 0.83
N THR A 42 3.62 -0.73 1.22
CA THR A 42 3.90 -2.10 0.80
C THR A 42 2.68 -2.66 0.09
N LEU A 43 2.90 -3.26 -1.06
CA LEU A 43 1.89 -4.00 -1.80
C LEU A 43 2.17 -5.49 -1.65
N LEU A 44 1.19 -6.23 -1.14
CA LEU A 44 1.27 -7.68 -1.01
C LEU A 44 0.19 -8.32 -1.88
N ARG A 45 0.53 -9.42 -2.51
CA ARG A 45 -0.44 -10.28 -3.19
C ARG A 45 -0.57 -11.57 -2.42
N ASN A 46 -1.81 -12.01 -2.21
CA ASN A 46 -2.06 -13.28 -1.55
C ASN A 46 -1.49 -14.43 -2.40
N ALA A 47 -0.71 -15.30 -1.78
CA ALA A 47 -0.03 -16.39 -2.49
C ALA A 47 -1.02 -17.46 -3.03
N ASP A 48 -2.16 -17.60 -2.37
CA ASP A 48 -3.16 -18.62 -2.71
C ASP A 48 -4.32 -18.06 -3.53
N GLU A 49 -4.60 -16.75 -3.40
CA GLU A 49 -5.64 -16.05 -4.15
C GLU A 49 -5.03 -14.85 -4.87
N PRO A 50 -4.61 -15.00 -6.13
CA PRO A 50 -3.84 -13.97 -6.83
C PRO A 50 -4.57 -12.65 -7.06
N ARG A 51 -5.90 -12.63 -6.94
CA ARG A 51 -6.69 -11.40 -7.09
C ARG A 51 -6.81 -10.60 -5.80
N ARG A 52 -6.36 -11.17 -4.67
CA ARG A 52 -6.43 -10.50 -3.37
C ARG A 52 -5.12 -9.82 -3.07
N TYR A 53 -5.22 -8.52 -2.78
CA TYR A 53 -4.06 -7.68 -2.46
C TYR A 53 -4.24 -7.02 -1.11
N VAL A 54 -3.11 -6.72 -0.48
CA VAL A 54 -3.05 -5.93 0.75
C VAL A 54 -2.14 -4.74 0.49
N VAL A 55 -2.60 -3.56 0.85
CA VAL A 55 -1.81 -2.33 0.78
C VAL A 55 -1.61 -1.81 2.19
N ILE A 56 -0.36 -1.61 2.57
CA ILE A 56 0.04 -1.11 3.88
C ILE A 56 0.72 0.23 3.68
N GLU A 57 0.11 1.30 4.20
CA GLU A 57 0.71 2.64 4.22
C GLU A 57 1.35 2.86 5.59
N VAL A 58 2.55 3.39 5.62
CA VAL A 58 3.25 3.72 6.86
C VAL A 58 3.36 5.23 6.99
N TRP A 59 2.84 5.77 8.09
CA TRP A 59 2.79 7.21 8.36
C TRP A 59 3.32 7.53 9.75
N GLU A 60 3.82 8.74 9.93
CA GLU A 60 4.21 9.26 11.24
C GLU A 60 3.04 9.20 12.22
N ASP A 61 1.88 9.74 11.81
CA ASP A 61 0.66 9.78 12.59
C ASP A 61 -0.57 9.99 11.69
N ARG A 62 -1.75 9.90 12.31
CA ARG A 62 -3.03 10.08 11.60
C ARG A 62 -3.22 11.49 11.06
N THR A 63 -2.72 12.49 11.77
CA THR A 63 -2.89 13.89 11.38
C THR A 63 -2.18 14.16 10.07
N GLN A 64 -0.97 13.65 9.90
CA GLN A 64 -0.21 13.83 8.67
C GLN A 64 -0.83 13.08 7.50
N ARG A 65 -1.35 11.87 7.73
CA ARG A 65 -2.07 11.13 6.69
C ARG A 65 -3.30 11.92 6.24
N LYS A 66 -4.08 12.44 7.18
CA LYS A 66 -5.27 13.23 6.87
C LYS A 66 -4.93 14.49 6.08
N ALA A 67 -3.86 15.16 6.46
CA ALA A 67 -3.38 16.35 5.76
C ALA A 67 -2.93 16.01 4.34
N ALA A 68 -2.26 14.89 4.13
CA ALA A 68 -1.82 14.42 2.81
C ALA A 68 -3.01 14.10 1.90
N LEU A 69 -4.04 13.43 2.44
CA LEU A 69 -5.27 13.16 1.69
C LEU A 69 -5.94 14.45 1.26
N ALA A 70 -6.03 15.43 2.15
CA ALA A 70 -6.61 16.73 1.82
C ALA A 70 -5.80 17.46 0.74
N ALA A 71 -4.48 17.46 0.85
CA ALA A 71 -3.59 18.10 -0.11
C ALA A 71 -3.62 17.44 -1.49
N SER A 72 -3.84 16.14 -1.55
CA SER A 72 -3.87 15.35 -2.79
C SER A 72 -5.28 14.98 -3.23
N GLN A 73 -6.30 15.65 -2.69
CA GLN A 73 -7.70 15.30 -2.93
C GLN A 73 -8.05 15.26 -4.41
N ARG A 74 -7.60 16.25 -5.16
CA ARG A 74 -7.89 16.33 -6.60
C ARG A 74 -7.29 15.16 -7.37
N GLU A 75 -6.02 14.88 -7.12
CA GLU A 75 -5.32 13.78 -7.79
C GLU A 75 -5.91 12.43 -7.40
N TYR A 76 -6.30 12.29 -6.13
CA TYR A 76 -6.97 11.09 -5.66
C TYR A 76 -8.33 10.91 -6.34
N ASP A 77 -9.12 11.97 -6.44
CA ASP A 77 -10.43 11.94 -7.10
C ASP A 77 -10.29 11.60 -8.59
N ASP A 78 -9.23 12.06 -9.24
CA ASP A 78 -8.95 11.73 -10.63
C ASP A 78 -8.55 10.25 -10.80
N PHE A 79 -7.91 9.68 -9.81
CA PHE A 79 -7.50 8.27 -9.81
C PHE A 79 -8.64 7.30 -9.47
N LEU A 80 -9.56 7.71 -8.61
CA LEU A 80 -10.57 6.85 -8.03
C LEU A 80 -11.44 6.09 -9.05
N PRO A 81 -11.91 6.70 -10.16
CA PRO A 81 -12.69 5.96 -11.15
C PRO A 81 -11.94 4.78 -11.76
N SER A 82 -10.63 4.90 -11.97
CA SER A 82 -9.82 3.79 -12.45
C SER A 82 -9.76 2.68 -11.43
N LEU A 83 -9.50 3.02 -10.16
CA LEU A 83 -9.47 2.05 -9.08
C LEU A 83 -10.80 1.31 -8.97
N GLU A 84 -11.91 2.03 -8.98
CA GLU A 84 -13.26 1.44 -8.87
C GLU A 84 -13.55 0.48 -10.02
N ARG A 85 -13.00 0.74 -11.21
CA ARG A 85 -13.14 -0.17 -12.35
C ARG A 85 -12.35 -1.46 -12.15
N TRP A 86 -11.19 -1.37 -11.51
CA TRP A 86 -10.28 -2.52 -11.36
C TRP A 86 -10.67 -3.46 -10.24
N ILE A 87 -11.35 -2.96 -9.21
CA ILE A 87 -11.64 -3.74 -8.01
C ILE A 87 -13.09 -4.21 -7.97
N GLU A 88 -13.29 -5.42 -7.45
CA GLU A 88 -14.61 -5.96 -7.16
C GLU A 88 -15.07 -5.56 -5.75
N SER A 89 -14.12 -5.44 -4.82
CA SER A 89 -14.40 -5.03 -3.45
C SER A 89 -13.12 -4.51 -2.79
N ARG A 90 -13.31 -3.76 -1.72
CA ARG A 90 -12.23 -3.35 -0.83
C ARG A 90 -12.72 -3.33 0.60
N GLN A 91 -11.78 -3.55 1.51
CA GLN A 91 -12.07 -3.52 2.94
C GLN A 91 -10.93 -2.83 3.66
N GLU A 92 -11.27 -1.82 4.46
CA GLU A 92 -10.32 -1.22 5.37
C GLU A 92 -10.18 -2.15 6.58
N LEU A 93 -8.95 -2.63 6.82
CA LEU A 93 -8.67 -3.42 8.01
C LEU A 93 -8.49 -2.54 9.24
N GLY A 94 -8.00 -1.32 9.04
CA GLY A 94 -7.86 -0.33 10.10
C GLY A 94 -6.51 0.35 10.12
N THR A 95 -6.32 1.14 11.16
CA THR A 95 -5.08 1.83 11.47
C THR A 95 -4.46 1.19 12.69
N PHE A 96 -3.22 0.78 12.56
CA PHE A 96 -2.52 0.01 13.60
C PHE A 96 -1.30 0.78 14.08
N THR A 97 -1.02 0.71 15.37
CA THR A 97 0.22 1.23 15.93
C THR A 97 1.21 0.09 16.04
N ARG A 98 2.40 0.28 15.50
CA ARG A 98 3.45 -0.73 15.66
C ARG A 98 3.99 -0.66 17.07
N LEU A 99 3.80 -1.73 17.84
CA LEU A 99 4.27 -1.80 19.23
C LEU A 99 5.70 -2.33 19.31
N ALA A 100 6.02 -3.30 18.46
CA ALA A 100 7.32 -3.94 18.49
C ALA A 100 7.62 -4.58 17.14
N GLU A 101 8.89 -4.71 16.86
CA GLU A 101 9.38 -5.43 15.70
C GLU A 101 10.56 -6.29 16.14
N ALA A 102 10.47 -7.58 15.86
CA ALA A 102 11.56 -8.51 16.15
C ALA A 102 12.12 -8.99 14.82
N GLY A 103 13.28 -8.47 14.48
CA GLY A 103 14.00 -8.93 13.30
C GLY A 103 14.81 -10.16 13.61
N VAL A 104 14.81 -11.11 12.70
CA VAL A 104 15.69 -12.27 12.77
C VAL A 104 16.71 -12.15 11.65
N ARG A 105 17.98 -12.19 12.03
CA ARG A 105 19.06 -12.15 11.05
C ARG A 105 19.03 -13.43 10.23
N PRO A 106 18.92 -13.35 8.90
CA PRO A 106 18.99 -14.55 8.08
C PRO A 106 20.26 -15.32 8.33
N GLN A 107 20.15 -16.64 8.43
CA GLN A 107 21.30 -17.48 8.62
C GLN A 107 22.19 -17.41 7.39
N ARG A 108 23.48 -17.12 7.62
CA ARG A 108 24.43 -17.00 6.54
C ARG A 108 24.76 -18.38 5.98
N LYS A 109 24.69 -18.54 4.67
CA LYS A 109 25.17 -19.76 4.04
C LYS A 109 26.69 -19.87 4.23
N PRO A 110 27.22 -21.07 4.48
CA PRO A 110 28.67 -21.26 4.55
C PRO A 110 29.33 -20.79 3.24
N ARG A 111 30.46 -20.08 3.38
CA ARG A 111 31.24 -19.69 2.21
C ARG A 111 31.81 -20.91 1.57
N ARG A 112 31.66 -21.03 0.26
CA ARG A 112 32.42 -22.00 -0.51
C ARG A 112 33.88 -21.52 -0.60
N ARG A 113 34.76 -22.43 -0.45
CA ARG A 113 36.17 -22.18 -0.62
C ARG A 113 36.67 -22.76 -1.92
#